data_28e3d9be7ff7ce8431e79525580e91d6
#
_entry.id   28e3d9be7ff7ce8431e79525580e91d6
#
_cell.length_a   1.000
_cell.length_b   1.000
_cell.length_c   1.000
_cell.angle_alpha   90.00
_cell.angle_beta   90.00
_cell.angle_gamma   90.00
#
_symmetry.space_group_name_H-M   'P 1'
#
loop_
_entity.id
_entity.type
_entity.pdbx_description
1 polymer ?
#
loop_
_entity_poly.entity_id
_entity_poly.type
_entity_poly.pdbx_seq_one_letter_code
_entity_poly.pdbx_strand_id
1 'polypeptide(L)'
;MERDIDIWLVGNTGLRSPNRIQEGFRIYAESPFVGNFRGRDNEIGFMNLLNERGIIHNEAGKDASGSHARKWRLMFAKNGLIYPQLKKADGSQAELGALDAITPFGRTFLAADTYPAMQECFLRAMSVEQFPLAGGSYFSPLRWTLALMLELERR
;
A
#
# COMPACT_ATOMS: atom_id res chain seq x y z
N MET A 1 20.76 -27.01 -4.99
CA MET A 1 21.41 -25.72 -5.31
C MET A 1 20.37 -24.66 -5.06
N GLU A 2 20.32 -24.14 -3.83
CA GLU A 2 19.44 -23.05 -3.43
C GLU A 2 19.88 -21.80 -4.22
N ARG A 3 18.91 -21.21 -4.96
CA ARG A 3 19.21 -19.97 -5.68
C ARG A 3 19.10 -18.85 -4.66
N ASP A 4 20.22 -18.35 -4.19
CA ASP A 4 20.35 -17.08 -3.47
C ASP A 4 20.04 -15.90 -4.41
N ILE A 5 18.81 -15.86 -4.92
CA ILE A 5 18.32 -14.70 -5.65
C ILE A 5 17.41 -13.96 -4.69
N ASP A 6 17.87 -12.85 -4.16
CA ASP A 6 17.04 -11.90 -3.44
C ASP A 6 15.97 -11.34 -4.39
N ILE A 7 14.77 -11.92 -4.32
CA ILE A 7 13.63 -11.44 -5.09
C ILE A 7 12.92 -10.37 -4.27
N TRP A 8 13.02 -9.13 -4.70
CA TRP A 8 12.18 -8.06 -4.14
C TRP A 8 10.76 -8.20 -4.67
N LEU A 9 9.89 -8.55 -3.76
CA LEU A 9 8.46 -8.59 -4.03
C LEU A 9 7.92 -7.17 -4.02
N VAL A 10 7.92 -6.52 -5.17
CA VAL A 10 7.09 -5.33 -5.39
C VAL A 10 5.65 -5.75 -5.14
N GLY A 11 4.98 -5.07 -4.22
CA GLY A 11 3.62 -5.40 -3.82
C GLY A 11 2.71 -5.60 -5.03
N ASN A 12 1.78 -6.53 -4.90
CA ASN A 12 1.00 -7.08 -5.99
C ASN A 12 0.40 -6.00 -6.89
N THR A 13 0.72 -6.13 -8.13
CA THR A 13 0.64 -5.24 -9.26
C THR A 13 -0.77 -4.89 -9.76
N GLY A 14 -1.83 -5.31 -9.10
CA GLY A 14 -3.20 -4.97 -9.52
C GLY A 14 -3.57 -3.50 -9.33
N LEU A 15 -2.81 -2.76 -8.52
CA LEU A 15 -3.07 -1.37 -8.16
C LEU A 15 -1.89 -0.50 -8.62
N ARG A 16 -1.84 -0.22 -9.93
CA ARG A 16 -0.72 0.53 -10.54
C ARG A 16 -1.01 2.01 -10.75
N SER A 17 -2.29 2.39 -10.82
CA SER A 17 -2.67 3.78 -11.06
C SER A 17 -2.76 4.56 -9.75
N PRO A 18 -2.01 5.65 -9.59
CA PRO A 18 -2.13 6.57 -8.46
C PRO A 18 -3.57 7.06 -8.24
N ASN A 19 -4.27 7.44 -9.31
CA ASN A 19 -5.67 7.88 -9.25
C ASN A 19 -6.56 6.80 -8.63
N ARG A 20 -6.40 5.56 -9.07
CA ARG A 20 -7.21 4.44 -8.57
C ARG A 20 -6.95 4.16 -7.09
N ILE A 21 -5.70 4.32 -6.65
CA ILE A 21 -5.35 4.18 -5.23
C ILE A 21 -6.00 5.31 -4.43
N GLN A 22 -5.99 6.54 -4.92
CA GLN A 22 -6.61 7.66 -4.26
C GLN A 22 -8.13 7.50 -4.16
N GLU A 23 -8.79 7.11 -5.24
CA GLU A 23 -10.24 6.84 -5.24
C GLU A 23 -10.62 5.73 -4.27
N GLY A 24 -9.91 4.60 -4.31
CA GLY A 24 -10.14 3.49 -3.38
C GLY A 24 -9.84 3.89 -1.93
N PHE A 25 -8.86 4.76 -1.71
CA PHE A 25 -8.56 5.26 -0.36
C PHE A 25 -9.61 6.25 0.15
N ARG A 26 -10.20 7.08 -0.71
CA ARG A 26 -11.36 7.92 -0.36
C ARG A 26 -12.56 7.08 0.07
N ILE A 27 -12.86 6.04 -0.71
CA ILE A 27 -13.93 5.08 -0.35
C ILE A 27 -13.62 4.42 1.01
N TYR A 28 -12.37 4.04 1.25
CA TYR A 28 -11.97 3.51 2.55
C TYR A 28 -12.20 4.51 3.68
N ALA A 29 -11.78 5.75 3.50
CA ALA A 29 -11.91 6.82 4.51
C ALA A 29 -13.37 7.15 4.87
N GLU A 30 -14.30 6.96 3.93
CA GLU A 30 -15.74 7.17 4.11
C GLU A 30 -16.46 5.90 4.60
N SER A 31 -15.77 4.78 4.68
CA SER A 31 -16.36 3.48 5.00
C SER A 31 -16.37 3.18 6.52
N PRO A 32 -17.22 2.24 6.98
CA PRO A 32 -17.18 1.76 8.35
C PRO A 32 -15.94 0.88 8.66
N PHE A 33 -15.08 0.65 7.67
CA PHE A 33 -13.93 -0.25 7.80
C PHE A 33 -12.66 0.46 8.29
N VAL A 34 -12.70 1.78 8.47
CA VAL A 34 -11.57 2.54 9.04
C VAL A 34 -11.28 2.07 10.47
N GLY A 35 -10.04 1.59 10.69
CA GLY A 35 -9.64 1.00 11.98
C GLY A 35 -10.21 -0.41 12.23
N ASN A 36 -11.00 -0.95 11.31
CA ASN A 36 -11.61 -2.28 11.41
C ASN A 36 -11.60 -3.00 10.06
N PHE A 37 -10.46 -2.96 9.35
CA PHE A 37 -10.38 -3.50 7.98
C PHE A 37 -10.26 -5.03 7.96
N ARG A 38 -9.84 -5.63 9.07
CA ARG A 38 -9.49 -7.05 9.14
C ARG A 38 -10.69 -7.92 9.45
N GLY A 39 -10.57 -9.17 9.01
CA GLY A 39 -11.62 -10.15 9.13
C GLY A 39 -12.37 -10.33 7.82
N ARG A 40 -12.80 -11.57 7.57
CA ARG A 40 -13.40 -11.97 6.29
C ARG A 40 -14.58 -11.10 5.88
N ASP A 41 -15.48 -10.80 6.82
CA ASP A 41 -16.69 -10.06 6.53
C ASP A 41 -16.39 -8.59 6.18
N ASN A 42 -15.46 -7.96 6.90
CA ASN A 42 -15.02 -6.60 6.60
C ASN A 42 -14.24 -6.53 5.27
N GLU A 43 -13.38 -7.50 5.01
CA GLU A 43 -12.63 -7.61 3.75
C GLU A 43 -13.59 -7.77 2.56
N ILE A 44 -14.58 -8.65 2.66
CA ILE A 44 -15.62 -8.82 1.64
C ILE A 44 -16.49 -7.56 1.51
N GLY A 45 -16.91 -6.97 2.64
CA GLY A 45 -17.70 -5.74 2.66
C GLY A 45 -17.00 -4.59 1.95
N PHE A 46 -15.70 -4.40 2.19
CA PHE A 46 -14.92 -3.38 1.48
C PHE A 46 -14.81 -3.66 -0.03
N MET A 47 -14.64 -4.93 -0.42
CA MET A 47 -14.62 -5.31 -1.83
C MET A 47 -15.95 -5.01 -2.54
N ASN A 48 -17.07 -5.31 -1.87
CA ASN A 48 -18.39 -4.99 -2.39
C ASN A 48 -18.55 -3.48 -2.59
N LEU A 49 -18.11 -2.68 -1.61
CA LEU A 49 -18.15 -1.23 -1.70
C LEU A 49 -17.32 -0.68 -2.86
N LEU A 50 -16.11 -1.22 -3.09
CA LEU A 50 -15.28 -0.84 -4.25
C LEU A 50 -15.95 -1.22 -5.58
N ASN A 51 -16.64 -2.36 -5.61
CA ASN A 51 -17.36 -2.81 -6.80
C ASN A 51 -18.60 -1.94 -7.08
N GLU A 52 -19.38 -1.62 -6.06
CA GLU A 52 -20.54 -0.72 -6.14
C GLU A 52 -20.14 0.69 -6.63
N ARG A 53 -18.96 1.15 -6.25
CA ARG A 53 -18.40 2.44 -6.68
C ARG A 53 -17.65 2.38 -8.01
N GLY A 54 -17.62 1.22 -8.68
CA GLY A 54 -17.01 1.03 -10.01
C GLY A 54 -15.49 1.07 -10.03
N ILE A 55 -14.83 1.04 -8.87
CA ILE A 55 -13.35 1.01 -8.79
C ILE A 55 -12.80 -0.34 -9.25
N ILE A 56 -13.52 -1.40 -8.99
CA ILE A 56 -13.20 -2.74 -9.45
C ILE A 56 -14.41 -3.35 -10.15
N HIS A 57 -14.11 -4.23 -11.08
CA HIS A 57 -15.14 -5.08 -11.70
C HIS A 57 -14.89 -6.51 -11.20
N ASN A 58 -15.57 -6.86 -10.13
CA ASN A 58 -15.50 -8.21 -9.60
C ASN A 58 -16.82 -8.91 -9.87
N GLU A 59 -16.79 -10.04 -10.57
CA GLU A 59 -17.99 -10.86 -10.68
C GLU A 59 -18.37 -11.38 -9.28
N ALA A 60 -19.62 -11.18 -8.92
CA ALA A 60 -20.14 -11.60 -7.63
C ALA A 60 -19.74 -13.07 -7.34
N GLY A 61 -19.04 -13.29 -6.23
CA GLY A 61 -18.63 -14.61 -5.77
C GLY A 61 -17.23 -15.09 -6.19
N LYS A 62 -16.51 -14.39 -7.07
CA LYS A 62 -15.15 -14.81 -7.48
C LYS A 62 -14.06 -14.62 -6.43
N ASP A 63 -14.23 -13.72 -5.46
CA ASP A 63 -13.28 -13.55 -4.35
C ASP A 63 -13.91 -13.80 -2.98
N ALA A 64 -14.42 -15.03 -2.80
CA ALA A 64 -14.98 -15.48 -1.51
C ALA A 64 -13.97 -15.45 -0.35
N SER A 65 -12.68 -15.25 -0.64
CA SER A 65 -11.59 -15.27 0.34
C SER A 65 -11.23 -13.87 0.88
N GLY A 66 -11.73 -12.78 0.27
CA GLY A 66 -11.31 -11.40 0.59
C GLY A 66 -9.84 -11.09 0.23
N SER A 67 -9.23 -11.89 -0.66
CA SER A 67 -7.81 -11.74 -1.00
C SER A 67 -7.49 -10.39 -1.63
N HIS A 68 -8.40 -9.84 -2.43
CA HIS A 68 -8.24 -8.53 -3.05
C HIS A 68 -8.28 -7.40 -2.00
N ALA A 69 -9.16 -7.49 -1.00
CA ALA A 69 -9.19 -6.50 0.09
C ALA A 69 -7.87 -6.46 0.85
N ARG A 70 -7.24 -7.62 1.11
CA ARG A 70 -5.92 -7.68 1.73
C ARG A 70 -4.84 -7.01 0.90
N LYS A 71 -4.94 -7.07 -0.44
CA LYS A 71 -4.02 -6.35 -1.34
C LYS A 71 -4.21 -4.84 -1.23
N TRP A 72 -5.45 -4.34 -1.17
CA TRP A 72 -5.75 -2.93 -0.94
C TRP A 72 -5.21 -2.45 0.40
N ARG A 73 -5.49 -3.18 1.48
CA ARG A 73 -4.97 -2.88 2.81
C ARG A 73 -3.45 -2.82 2.82
N LEU A 74 -2.79 -3.82 2.23
CA LEU A 74 -1.32 -3.85 2.14
C LEU A 74 -0.80 -2.64 1.36
N MET A 75 -1.46 -2.26 0.27
CA MET A 75 -1.09 -1.10 -0.53
C MET A 75 -1.26 0.20 0.28
N PHE A 76 -2.37 0.37 1.00
CA PHE A 76 -2.56 1.53 1.87
C PHE A 76 -1.50 1.59 2.97
N ALA A 77 -1.20 0.47 3.61
CA ALA A 77 -0.19 0.39 4.65
C ALA A 77 1.23 0.66 4.12
N LYS A 78 1.61 0.08 2.98
CA LYS A 78 2.93 0.29 2.35
C LYS A 78 3.14 1.74 1.92
N ASN A 79 2.10 2.42 1.45
CA ASN A 79 2.17 3.83 1.12
C ASN A 79 2.04 4.75 2.36
N GLY A 80 1.98 4.20 3.57
CA GLY A 80 1.87 4.96 4.81
C GLY A 80 0.53 5.67 5.01
N LEU A 81 -0.53 5.26 4.29
CA LEU A 81 -1.86 5.88 4.35
C LEU A 81 -2.64 5.41 5.58
N ILE A 82 -2.42 4.18 6.01
CA ILE A 82 -2.98 3.60 7.24
C ILE A 82 -1.87 3.03 8.11
N TYR A 83 -2.12 2.92 9.41
CA TYR A 83 -1.16 2.31 10.34
C TYR A 83 -1.06 0.81 10.11
N PRO A 84 0.15 0.29 9.79
CA PRO A 84 0.36 -1.12 9.56
C PRO A 84 0.42 -1.92 10.85
N GLN A 85 0.21 -3.23 10.76
CA GLN A 85 0.61 -4.15 11.81
C GLN A 85 2.10 -4.45 11.67
N LEU A 86 2.88 -3.97 12.62
CA LEU A 86 4.32 -4.22 12.67
C LEU A 86 4.66 -5.03 13.91
N LYS A 87 5.60 -5.96 13.75
CA LYS A 87 6.19 -6.70 14.87
C LYS A 87 7.58 -6.14 15.14
N LYS A 88 7.90 -5.96 16.41
CA LYS A 88 9.27 -5.69 16.85
C LYS A 88 10.14 -6.95 16.71
N ALA A 89 11.45 -6.81 16.86
CA ALA A 89 12.38 -7.94 16.79
C ALA A 89 12.09 -9.03 17.85
N ASP A 90 11.51 -8.67 18.99
CA ASP A 90 11.09 -9.57 20.04
C ASP A 90 9.73 -10.25 19.79
N GLY A 91 9.11 -9.99 18.63
CA GLY A 91 7.82 -10.53 18.23
C GLY A 91 6.61 -9.77 18.80
N SER A 92 6.80 -8.80 19.68
CA SER A 92 5.72 -7.94 20.19
C SER A 92 5.22 -6.98 19.11
N GLN A 93 3.98 -6.45 19.29
CA GLN A 93 3.42 -5.46 18.38
C GLN A 93 4.10 -4.09 18.60
N ALA A 94 4.41 -3.40 17.52
CA ALA A 94 4.83 -2.01 17.57
C ALA A 94 3.59 -1.11 17.59
N GLU A 95 3.48 -0.28 18.62
CA GLU A 95 2.41 0.71 18.74
C GLU A 95 2.80 2.00 18.02
N LEU A 96 2.42 2.11 16.75
CA LEU A 96 2.60 3.33 15.95
C LEU A 96 1.33 4.19 15.92
N GLY A 97 0.19 3.58 16.19
CA GLY A 97 -1.14 4.16 16.13
C GLY A 97 -2.21 3.07 16.11
N ALA A 98 -3.47 3.46 16.10
CA ALA A 98 -4.57 2.49 16.01
C ALA A 98 -4.48 1.73 14.67
N LEU A 99 -4.46 0.40 14.76
CA LEU A 99 -4.30 -0.49 13.61
C LEU A 99 -5.33 -0.18 12.52
N ASP A 100 -4.85 -0.13 11.27
CA ASP A 100 -5.64 0.20 10.08
C ASP A 100 -6.35 1.57 10.11
N ALA A 101 -6.12 2.42 11.14
CA ALA A 101 -6.59 3.81 11.14
C ALA A 101 -5.79 4.68 10.17
N ILE A 102 -6.41 5.76 9.70
CA ILE A 102 -5.80 6.70 8.75
C ILE A 102 -4.68 7.49 9.44
N THR A 103 -3.50 7.50 8.83
CA THR A 103 -2.34 8.24 9.31
C THR A 103 -2.46 9.75 9.03
N PRO A 104 -1.65 10.61 9.66
CA PRO A 104 -1.53 12.01 9.23
C PRO A 104 -1.18 12.15 7.74
N PHE A 105 -0.28 11.33 7.22
CA PHE A 105 0.05 11.32 5.79
C PHE A 105 -1.13 10.85 4.92
N GLY A 106 -1.90 9.87 5.37
CA GLY A 106 -3.14 9.45 4.70
C GLY A 106 -4.14 10.60 4.59
N ARG A 107 -4.27 11.44 5.63
CA ARG A 107 -5.10 12.65 5.57
C ARG A 107 -4.58 13.67 4.56
N THR A 108 -3.26 13.88 4.50
CA THR A 108 -2.64 14.73 3.47
C THR A 108 -2.94 14.21 2.07
N PHE A 109 -2.87 12.90 1.87
CA PHE A 109 -3.17 12.26 0.59
C PHE A 109 -4.64 12.43 0.19
N LEU A 110 -5.58 12.34 1.15
CA LEU A 110 -7.01 12.59 0.89
C LEU A 110 -7.28 14.05 0.50
N ALA A 111 -6.54 15.00 1.08
CA ALA A 111 -6.64 16.42 0.78
C ALA A 111 -5.94 16.83 -0.53
N ALA A 112 -5.17 15.94 -1.15
CA ALA A 112 -4.52 16.20 -2.44
C ALA A 112 -5.57 16.18 -3.55
N ASP A 113 -6.09 17.36 -3.90
CA ASP A 113 -7.18 17.58 -4.86
C ASP A 113 -6.68 17.85 -6.29
N THR A 114 -5.36 18.07 -6.45
CA THR A 114 -4.72 18.27 -7.75
C THR A 114 -3.82 17.10 -8.11
N TYR A 115 -3.66 16.89 -9.42
CA TYR A 115 -2.76 15.81 -9.91
C TYR A 115 -1.31 15.98 -9.43
N PRO A 116 -0.69 17.17 -9.46
CA PRO A 116 0.65 17.37 -8.90
C PRO A 116 0.75 17.07 -7.40
N ALA A 117 -0.24 17.49 -6.59
CA ALA A 117 -0.24 17.22 -5.15
C ALA A 117 -0.34 15.69 -4.87
N MET A 118 -1.15 14.99 -5.63
CA MET A 118 -1.25 13.53 -5.55
C MET A 118 0.06 12.85 -5.95
N GLN A 119 0.69 13.29 -7.04
CA GLN A 119 1.99 12.75 -7.47
C GLN A 119 3.07 12.98 -6.41
N GLU A 120 3.10 14.16 -5.78
CA GLU A 120 4.05 14.44 -4.69
C GLU A 120 3.87 13.47 -3.52
N CYS A 121 2.63 13.19 -3.12
CA CYS A 121 2.35 12.21 -2.08
C CYS A 121 2.88 10.82 -2.45
N PHE A 122 2.69 10.37 -3.70
CA PHE A 122 3.23 9.09 -4.15
C PHE A 122 4.76 9.07 -4.18
N LEU A 123 5.40 10.11 -4.68
CA LEU A 123 6.86 10.22 -4.67
C LEU A 123 7.42 10.15 -3.24
N ARG A 124 6.76 10.82 -2.29
CA ARG A 124 7.14 10.75 -0.86
C ARG A 124 6.99 9.32 -0.32
N ALA A 125 5.87 8.64 -0.57
CA ALA A 125 5.66 7.27 -0.16
C ALA A 125 6.72 6.33 -0.75
N MET A 126 6.97 6.41 -2.06
CA MET A 126 7.97 5.60 -2.75
C MET A 126 9.41 5.89 -2.29
N SER A 127 9.72 7.12 -1.90
CA SER A 127 11.08 7.50 -1.47
C SER A 127 11.51 6.85 -0.15
N VAL A 128 10.54 6.48 0.69
CA VAL A 128 10.77 5.81 1.97
C VAL A 128 10.52 4.30 1.92
N GLU A 129 9.99 3.80 0.80
CA GLU A 129 9.75 2.37 0.64
C GLU A 129 11.08 1.61 0.64
N GLN A 130 11.14 0.56 1.46
CA GLN A 130 12.32 -0.30 1.63
C GLN A 130 11.90 -1.76 1.62
N PHE A 131 12.72 -2.59 0.98
CA PHE A 131 12.57 -4.04 0.97
C PHE A 131 13.75 -4.66 1.73
N PRO A 132 13.48 -5.52 2.70
CA PRO A 132 14.55 -6.26 3.38
C PRO A 132 15.25 -7.20 2.39
N LEU A 133 16.57 -7.23 2.46
CA LEU A 133 17.41 -8.17 1.75
C LEU A 133 18.04 -9.17 2.73
N ALA A 134 18.60 -10.25 2.21
CA ALA A 134 19.41 -11.16 3.01
C ALA A 134 20.56 -10.40 3.69
N GLY A 135 20.95 -10.84 4.89
CA GLY A 135 22.00 -10.19 5.65
C GLY A 135 21.62 -8.90 6.38
N GLY A 136 20.31 -8.56 6.45
CA GLY A 136 19.81 -7.43 7.24
C GLY A 136 19.95 -6.06 6.56
N SER A 137 20.34 -6.03 5.29
CA SER A 137 20.35 -4.80 4.47
C SER A 137 18.96 -4.50 3.91
N TYR A 138 18.80 -3.29 3.36
CA TYR A 138 17.55 -2.85 2.74
C TYR A 138 17.79 -2.30 1.35
N PHE A 139 16.86 -2.58 0.45
CA PHE A 139 16.82 -2.05 -0.89
C PHE A 139 15.71 -1.00 -1.05
N SER A 140 16.04 0.18 -1.56
CA SER A 140 15.11 1.25 -1.86
C SER A 140 14.95 1.40 -3.38
N PRO A 141 13.87 0.89 -4.00
CA PRO A 141 13.73 0.84 -5.46
C PRO A 141 13.82 2.21 -6.12
N LEU A 142 13.10 3.21 -5.61
CA LEU A 142 13.12 4.55 -6.19
C LEU A 142 14.52 5.17 -6.13
N ARG A 143 15.19 5.09 -4.97
CA ARG A 143 16.54 5.65 -4.80
C ARG A 143 17.54 4.98 -5.74
N TRP A 144 17.45 3.67 -5.88
CA TRP A 144 18.30 2.91 -6.79
C TRP A 144 18.06 3.30 -8.25
N THR A 145 16.78 3.41 -8.66
CA THR A 145 16.41 3.83 -10.03
C THR A 145 16.95 5.22 -10.35
N LEU A 146 16.77 6.19 -9.43
CA LEU A 146 17.29 7.54 -9.61
C LEU A 146 18.83 7.56 -9.70
N ALA A 147 19.52 6.79 -8.86
CA ALA A 147 20.97 6.68 -8.93
C ALA A 147 21.45 6.10 -10.27
N LEU A 148 20.76 5.07 -10.77
CA LEU A 148 21.07 4.49 -12.08
C LEU A 148 20.84 5.48 -13.23
N MET A 149 19.74 6.23 -13.21
CA MET A 149 19.46 7.26 -14.22
C MET A 149 20.53 8.33 -14.24
N LEU A 150 20.95 8.84 -13.07
CA LEU A 150 22.02 9.83 -12.95
C LEU A 150 23.37 9.29 -13.46
N GLU A 151 23.65 8.02 -13.25
CA GLU A 151 24.88 7.40 -13.76
C GLU A 151 24.86 7.25 -15.29
N LEU A 152 23.69 6.94 -15.87
CA LEU A 152 23.53 6.85 -17.32
C LEU A 152 23.62 8.21 -18.03
N GLU A 153 23.16 9.29 -17.39
CA GLU A 153 23.30 10.65 -17.92
C GLU A 153 24.75 11.16 -17.93
N ARG A 154 25.63 10.59 -17.10
CA ARG A 154 27.04 10.97 -17.01
C ARG A 154 27.92 10.28 -18.07
N ARG A 155 27.41 9.30 -18.77
CA ARG A 155 28.12 8.53 -19.82
C ARG A 155 27.83 9.05 -21.21
#